data_dd8f1c2702646e10dae59b5e6675f3be
#
_entry.id   dd8f1c2702646e10dae59b5e6675f3be
#
_cell.length_a   1.000
_cell.length_b   1.000
_cell.length_c   1.000
_cell.angle_alpha   90.00
_cell.angle_beta   90.00
_cell.angle_gamma   90.00
#
_symmetry.space_group_name_H-M   'P 1'
#
loop_
_entity.id
_entity.type
_entity.pdbx_description
1 polymer ?
#
loop_
_entity_poly.entity_id
_entity_poly.type
_entity_poly.pdbx_seq_one_letter_code
_entity_poly.pdbx_strand_id
1 'polypeptide(L)'
;YILKKDNINPETDLEILQNVDFGSTSAAFTSGIGDYTVEFEPSATLLEQQGEGHVIASLGVESGYVPYTAYCAKKSYIKKNPDVIQKFTNATQKGLDYVNTHSSAEIAAIIAPQFKETDIATITAIVERYKSQDTWKTSTVFTEDSFNLLQDILTQAGELKSPVPYSSLVTTEFSEKAPVSYTHLTLPTKA
;
A
#
# COMPACT_ATOMS: atom_id res chain seq x y z
N TYR A 1 13.27 -9.76 2.60
CA TYR A 1 13.38 -8.85 3.75
C TYR A 1 12.61 -9.40 4.95
N ILE A 2 11.28 -9.54 4.88
CA ILE A 2 10.42 -10.00 5.99
C ILE A 2 10.85 -11.37 6.50
N LEU A 3 11.04 -12.36 5.63
CA LEU A 3 11.52 -13.69 6.00
C LEU A 3 12.82 -13.64 6.79
N LYS A 4 13.80 -12.85 6.34
CA LYS A 4 15.08 -12.66 7.04
C LYS A 4 14.91 -11.97 8.40
N LYS A 5 13.96 -11.03 8.54
CA LYS A 5 13.60 -10.38 9.80
C LYS A 5 13.07 -11.39 10.82
N ASP A 6 12.35 -12.41 10.34
CA ASP A 6 11.83 -13.50 11.16
C ASP A 6 12.77 -14.71 11.27
N ASN A 7 14.05 -14.52 10.93
CA ASN A 7 15.10 -15.55 10.95
C ASN A 7 14.83 -16.75 10.01
N ILE A 8 14.06 -16.55 8.95
CA ILE A 8 13.83 -17.51 7.87
C ILE A 8 14.80 -17.20 6.74
N ASN A 9 15.62 -18.16 6.36
CA ASN A 9 16.51 -18.01 5.23
C ASN A 9 15.78 -18.38 3.92
N PRO A 10 15.50 -17.42 3.03
CA PRO A 10 14.74 -17.69 1.79
C PRO A 10 15.48 -18.62 0.80
N GLU A 11 16.77 -18.87 1.00
CA GLU A 11 17.57 -19.71 0.12
C GLU A 11 17.62 -21.19 0.58
N THR A 12 17.39 -21.45 1.87
CA THR A 12 17.56 -22.79 2.45
C THR A 12 16.32 -23.35 3.14
N ASP A 13 15.43 -22.49 3.65
CA ASP A 13 14.32 -22.89 4.51
C ASP A 13 13.00 -23.05 3.75
N LEU A 14 12.93 -22.53 2.52
CA LEU A 14 11.75 -22.62 1.66
C LEU A 14 12.13 -22.54 0.17
N GLU A 15 11.22 -22.94 -0.71
CA GLU A 15 11.35 -22.76 -2.14
C GLU A 15 10.48 -21.58 -2.59
N ILE A 16 11.10 -20.56 -3.21
CA ILE A 16 10.38 -19.39 -3.77
C ILE A 16 10.15 -19.64 -5.26
N LEU A 17 8.89 -19.84 -5.64
CA LEU A 17 8.47 -20.00 -7.01
C LEU A 17 8.25 -18.62 -7.66
N GLN A 18 9.16 -18.22 -8.56
CA GLN A 18 9.13 -16.93 -9.25
C GLN A 18 8.79 -17.04 -10.76
N ASN A 19 8.42 -18.23 -11.20
CA ASN A 19 8.12 -18.54 -12.60
C ASN A 19 6.63 -18.49 -12.93
N VAL A 20 5.82 -17.96 -12.04
CA VAL A 20 4.38 -17.73 -12.24
C VAL A 20 4.16 -16.25 -12.55
N ASP A 21 3.45 -15.96 -13.65
CA ASP A 21 3.07 -14.59 -13.98
C ASP A 21 2.21 -13.97 -12.88
N PHE A 22 2.43 -12.70 -12.58
CA PHE A 22 1.75 -11.95 -11.50
C PHE A 22 0.21 -12.05 -11.56
N GLY A 23 -0.39 -12.05 -12.75
CA GLY A 23 -1.84 -12.19 -12.92
C GLY A 23 -2.36 -13.64 -12.78
N SER A 24 -1.49 -14.61 -12.51
CA SER A 24 -1.82 -16.04 -12.48
C SER A 24 -1.52 -16.71 -11.13
N THR A 25 -1.06 -15.95 -10.14
CA THR A 25 -0.65 -16.47 -8.82
C THR A 25 -1.78 -17.18 -8.09
N SER A 26 -2.97 -16.57 -8.03
CA SER A 26 -4.16 -17.18 -7.42
C SER A 26 -4.56 -18.50 -8.10
N ALA A 27 -4.54 -18.55 -9.44
CA ALA A 27 -4.86 -19.76 -10.19
C ALA A 27 -3.82 -20.87 -9.97
N ALA A 28 -2.54 -20.52 -9.89
CA ALA A 28 -1.47 -21.46 -9.56
C ALA A 28 -1.67 -22.06 -8.16
N PHE A 29 -1.93 -21.22 -7.18
CA PHE A 29 -2.18 -21.63 -5.79
C PHE A 29 -3.39 -22.57 -5.69
N THR A 30 -4.54 -22.21 -6.28
CA THR A 30 -5.75 -23.05 -6.26
C THR A 30 -5.58 -24.37 -7.03
N SER A 31 -4.63 -24.44 -7.97
CA SER A 31 -4.25 -25.70 -8.65
C SER A 31 -3.28 -26.56 -7.84
N GLY A 32 -2.88 -26.13 -6.64
CA GLY A 32 -1.98 -26.86 -5.75
C GLY A 32 -0.49 -26.55 -5.98
N ILE A 33 -0.17 -25.46 -6.67
CA ILE A 33 1.22 -25.01 -6.83
C ILE A 33 1.59 -24.11 -5.64
N GLY A 34 2.44 -24.65 -4.77
CA GLY A 34 2.90 -23.98 -3.53
C GLY A 34 1.92 -24.06 -2.37
N ASP A 35 2.44 -23.99 -1.16
CA ASP A 35 1.66 -24.01 0.09
C ASP A 35 1.17 -22.59 0.48
N TYR A 36 1.83 -21.57 -0.03
CA TYR A 36 1.55 -20.15 0.21
C TYR A 36 1.61 -19.38 -1.10
N THR A 37 0.80 -18.32 -1.19
CA THR A 37 0.87 -17.35 -2.29
C THR A 37 0.90 -15.94 -1.76
N VAL A 38 1.51 -15.02 -2.51
CA VAL A 38 1.47 -13.58 -2.23
C VAL A 38 0.46 -12.95 -3.17
N GLU A 39 -0.60 -12.40 -2.59
CA GLU A 39 -1.71 -11.85 -3.35
C GLU A 39 -1.95 -10.38 -3.01
N PHE A 40 -2.45 -9.66 -4.00
CA PHE A 40 -3.04 -8.34 -3.82
C PHE A 40 -4.57 -8.43 -3.76
N GLU A 41 -5.21 -7.39 -3.28
CA GLU A 41 -6.66 -7.27 -3.41
C GLU A 41 -7.07 -6.94 -4.87
N PRO A 42 -8.14 -7.50 -5.38
CA PRO A 42 -9.19 -8.30 -4.71
C PRO A 42 -8.89 -9.79 -4.54
N SER A 43 -7.80 -10.31 -5.10
CA SER A 43 -7.53 -11.75 -5.17
C SER A 43 -7.47 -12.41 -3.79
N ALA A 44 -6.81 -11.79 -2.82
CA ALA A 44 -6.72 -12.32 -1.46
C ALA A 44 -8.11 -12.49 -0.82
N THR A 45 -8.98 -11.50 -0.92
CA THR A 45 -10.36 -11.59 -0.41
C THR A 45 -11.18 -12.63 -1.15
N LEU A 46 -11.03 -12.74 -2.48
CA LEU A 46 -11.76 -13.73 -3.28
C LEU A 46 -11.36 -15.16 -2.94
N LEU A 47 -10.08 -15.46 -2.73
CA LEU A 47 -9.62 -16.77 -2.29
C LEU A 47 -10.24 -17.18 -0.94
N GLU A 48 -10.34 -16.25 0.01
CA GLU A 48 -11.00 -16.52 1.29
C GLU A 48 -12.51 -16.77 1.13
N GLN A 49 -13.20 -15.95 0.33
CA GLN A 49 -14.64 -16.12 0.07
C GLN A 49 -14.98 -17.42 -0.64
N GLN A 50 -14.08 -17.91 -1.48
CA GLN A 50 -14.21 -19.19 -2.19
C GLN A 50 -13.82 -20.40 -1.32
N GLY A 51 -13.24 -20.16 -0.13
CA GLY A 51 -12.75 -21.24 0.74
C GLY A 51 -11.48 -21.92 0.25
N GLU A 52 -10.78 -21.32 -0.70
CA GLU A 52 -9.55 -21.83 -1.31
C GLU A 52 -8.28 -21.47 -0.55
N GLY A 53 -8.36 -20.50 0.37
CA GLY A 53 -7.23 -20.07 1.18
C GLY A 53 -7.63 -19.16 2.34
N HIS A 54 -6.63 -18.78 3.15
CA HIS A 54 -6.79 -17.84 4.25
C HIS A 54 -5.66 -16.82 4.26
N VAL A 55 -5.97 -15.55 4.47
CA VAL A 55 -4.94 -14.53 4.68
C VAL A 55 -4.34 -14.73 6.07
N ILE A 56 -3.04 -15.05 6.11
CA ILE A 56 -2.32 -15.35 7.36
C ILE A 56 -1.42 -14.20 7.81
N ALA A 57 -0.96 -13.35 6.91
CA ALA A 57 -0.11 -12.22 7.20
C ALA A 57 -0.27 -11.11 6.16
N SER A 58 0.02 -9.88 6.55
CA SER A 58 0.14 -8.73 5.66
C SER A 58 1.61 -8.35 5.50
N LEU A 59 2.15 -8.46 4.29
CA LEU A 59 3.51 -8.03 4.02
C LEU A 59 3.68 -6.51 4.28
N GLY A 60 2.64 -5.73 4.09
CA GLY A 60 2.65 -4.30 4.38
C GLY A 60 2.80 -3.99 5.87
N VAL A 61 2.12 -4.75 6.74
CA VAL A 61 2.25 -4.62 8.20
C VAL A 61 3.63 -5.05 8.65
N GLU A 62 4.10 -6.20 8.19
CA GLU A 62 5.39 -6.79 8.61
C GLU A 62 6.61 -6.02 8.09
N SER A 63 6.53 -5.39 6.93
CA SER A 63 7.63 -4.58 6.38
C SER A 63 7.79 -3.23 7.05
N GLY A 64 6.77 -2.73 7.73
CA GLY A 64 6.70 -1.36 8.23
C GLY A 64 6.22 -0.37 7.16
N TYR A 65 6.40 0.92 7.41
CA TYR A 65 5.91 1.97 6.51
C TYR A 65 6.76 2.09 5.24
N VAL A 66 6.55 1.17 4.31
CA VAL A 66 7.18 1.15 2.99
C VAL A 66 6.21 1.68 1.94
N PRO A 67 6.59 2.65 1.11
CA PRO A 67 5.75 3.10 0.01
C PRO A 67 5.67 2.02 -1.06
N TYR A 68 4.44 1.68 -1.48
CA TYR A 68 4.23 0.77 -2.59
C TYR A 68 4.15 1.52 -3.92
N THR A 69 3.37 2.61 -3.95
CA THR A 69 3.24 3.47 -5.12
C THR A 69 3.46 4.93 -4.75
N ALA A 70 3.92 5.71 -5.72
CA ALA A 70 4.08 7.15 -5.58
C ALA A 70 3.66 7.86 -6.86
N TYR A 71 3.09 9.04 -6.73
CA TYR A 71 2.85 9.92 -7.87
C TYR A 71 4.15 10.58 -8.30
N CYS A 72 4.48 10.49 -9.59
CA CYS A 72 5.70 11.02 -10.15
C CYS A 72 5.41 12.04 -11.26
N ALA A 73 6.21 13.09 -11.31
CA ALA A 73 6.16 14.07 -12.40
C ALA A 73 7.59 14.53 -12.76
N LYS A 74 7.78 14.89 -14.02
CA LYS A 74 9.08 15.47 -14.44
C LYS A 74 9.33 16.78 -13.70
N LYS A 75 10.55 17.01 -13.23
CA LYS A 75 10.95 18.26 -12.54
C LYS A 75 10.60 19.52 -13.35
N SER A 76 10.77 19.44 -14.69
CA SER A 76 10.40 20.54 -15.59
C SER A 76 8.89 20.80 -15.62
N TYR A 77 8.05 19.75 -15.50
CA TYR A 77 6.59 19.88 -15.42
C TYR A 77 6.17 20.51 -14.10
N ILE A 78 6.74 20.05 -12.98
CA ILE A 78 6.46 20.61 -11.64
C ILE A 78 6.77 22.10 -11.62
N LYS A 79 7.96 22.49 -12.13
CA LYS A 79 8.38 23.88 -12.19
C LYS A 79 7.46 24.75 -13.07
N LYS A 80 6.93 24.20 -14.16
CA LYS A 80 6.07 24.93 -15.11
C LYS A 80 4.62 25.02 -14.65
N ASN A 81 4.15 24.04 -13.87
CA ASN A 81 2.75 23.87 -13.51
C ASN A 81 2.54 23.65 -12.00
N PRO A 82 3.11 24.49 -11.12
CA PRO A 82 3.03 24.28 -9.67
C PRO A 82 1.60 24.26 -9.16
N ASP A 83 0.72 25.09 -9.72
CA ASP A 83 -0.69 25.15 -9.32
C ASP A 83 -1.45 23.85 -9.63
N VAL A 84 -1.11 23.17 -10.73
CA VAL A 84 -1.72 21.88 -11.07
C VAL A 84 -1.28 20.81 -10.07
N ILE A 85 0.01 20.77 -9.74
CA ILE A 85 0.55 19.83 -8.73
C ILE A 85 -0.09 20.10 -7.38
N GLN A 86 -0.19 21.37 -6.95
CA GLN A 86 -0.83 21.71 -5.68
C GLN A 86 -2.30 21.28 -5.62
N LYS A 87 -3.07 21.54 -6.68
CA LYS A 87 -4.47 21.12 -6.76
C LYS A 87 -4.62 19.60 -6.72
N PHE A 88 -3.76 18.88 -7.41
CA PHE A 88 -3.73 17.42 -7.40
C PHE A 88 -3.42 16.90 -5.98
N THR A 89 -2.38 17.42 -5.35
CA THR A 89 -1.99 17.05 -3.98
C THR A 89 -3.11 17.34 -2.97
N ASN A 90 -3.77 18.52 -3.09
CA ASN A 90 -4.92 18.85 -2.24
C ASN A 90 -6.10 17.90 -2.46
N ALA A 91 -6.36 17.47 -3.70
CA ALA A 91 -7.42 16.51 -3.98
C ALA A 91 -7.10 15.12 -3.39
N THR A 92 -5.84 14.69 -3.50
CA THR A 92 -5.37 13.44 -2.88
C THR A 92 -5.49 13.50 -1.36
N GLN A 93 -5.10 14.63 -0.74
CA GLN A 93 -5.26 14.81 0.71
C GLN A 93 -6.73 14.72 1.14
N LYS A 94 -7.65 15.35 0.40
CA LYS A 94 -9.09 15.21 0.68
C LYS A 94 -9.57 13.75 0.58
N GLY A 95 -9.02 12.99 -0.36
CA GLY A 95 -9.31 11.56 -0.46
C GLY A 95 -8.84 10.79 0.77
N LEU A 96 -7.63 11.05 1.24
CA LEU A 96 -7.09 10.46 2.48
C LEU A 96 -7.94 10.86 3.71
N ASP A 97 -8.30 12.13 3.84
CA ASP A 97 -9.17 12.61 4.92
C ASP A 97 -10.52 11.88 4.90
N TYR A 98 -11.11 11.70 3.72
CA TYR A 98 -12.34 10.96 3.56
C TYR A 98 -12.20 9.49 4.02
N VAL A 99 -11.18 8.79 3.54
CA VAL A 99 -10.89 7.40 3.92
C VAL A 99 -10.68 7.24 5.43
N ASN A 100 -10.00 8.20 6.05
CA ASN A 100 -9.72 8.15 7.49
C ASN A 100 -10.95 8.44 8.37
N THR A 101 -11.96 9.16 7.84
CA THR A 101 -13.10 9.63 8.63
C THR A 101 -14.42 8.89 8.37
N HIS A 102 -14.50 8.09 7.27
CA HIS A 102 -15.72 7.40 6.87
C HIS A 102 -15.62 5.89 7.10
N SER A 103 -16.77 5.24 7.17
CA SER A 103 -16.88 3.78 7.27
C SER A 103 -16.45 3.08 5.98
N SER A 104 -16.07 1.82 6.10
CA SER A 104 -15.69 1.00 4.94
C SER A 104 -16.81 0.91 3.89
N ALA A 105 -18.07 0.85 4.34
CA ALA A 105 -19.24 0.81 3.45
C ALA A 105 -19.44 2.13 2.68
N GLU A 106 -19.26 3.29 3.32
CA GLU A 106 -19.35 4.60 2.65
C GLU A 106 -18.23 4.77 1.62
N ILE A 107 -17.00 4.35 1.95
CA ILE A 107 -15.88 4.37 1.03
C ILE A 107 -16.15 3.45 -0.16
N ALA A 108 -16.58 2.20 0.11
CA ALA A 108 -16.92 1.22 -0.92
C ALA A 108 -17.97 1.75 -1.90
N ALA A 109 -19.03 2.41 -1.40
CA ALA A 109 -20.08 2.99 -2.23
C ALA A 109 -19.55 4.04 -3.21
N ILE A 110 -18.56 4.84 -2.81
CA ILE A 110 -17.96 5.87 -3.69
C ILE A 110 -17.05 5.25 -4.75
N ILE A 111 -16.24 4.24 -4.38
CA ILE A 111 -15.25 3.68 -5.30
C ILE A 111 -15.80 2.55 -6.18
N ALA A 112 -16.92 1.91 -5.81
CA ALA A 112 -17.53 0.81 -6.57
C ALA A 112 -17.69 1.06 -8.09
N PRO A 113 -18.03 2.26 -8.59
CA PRO A 113 -18.09 2.51 -10.01
C PRO A 113 -16.78 2.28 -10.78
N GLN A 114 -15.63 2.27 -10.08
CA GLN A 114 -14.30 2.01 -10.65
C GLN A 114 -13.96 0.50 -10.66
N PHE A 115 -14.71 -0.32 -9.91
CA PHE A 115 -14.48 -1.76 -9.73
C PHE A 115 -15.69 -2.57 -10.18
N LYS A 116 -16.06 -2.43 -11.46
CA LYS A 116 -17.30 -2.98 -12.02
C LYS A 116 -17.42 -4.50 -11.94
N GLU A 117 -16.29 -5.20 -11.87
CA GLU A 117 -16.22 -6.67 -11.80
C GLU A 117 -16.29 -7.21 -10.35
N THR A 118 -16.34 -6.31 -9.36
CA THR A 118 -16.30 -6.69 -7.94
C THR A 118 -17.57 -6.18 -7.26
N ASP A 119 -18.28 -7.04 -6.55
CA ASP A 119 -19.48 -6.65 -5.81
C ASP A 119 -19.16 -5.75 -4.61
N ILE A 120 -20.16 -4.98 -4.18
CA ILE A 120 -20.01 -3.97 -3.12
C ILE A 120 -19.63 -4.58 -1.77
N ALA A 121 -20.04 -5.80 -1.47
CA ALA A 121 -19.71 -6.46 -0.20
C ALA A 121 -18.23 -6.84 -0.17
N THR A 122 -17.72 -7.37 -1.29
CA THR A 122 -16.29 -7.66 -1.46
C THR A 122 -15.44 -6.39 -1.38
N ILE A 123 -15.85 -5.29 -2.06
CA ILE A 123 -15.15 -4.00 -1.96
C ILE A 123 -15.14 -3.50 -0.51
N THR A 124 -16.24 -3.64 0.22
CA THR A 124 -16.32 -3.24 1.63
C THR A 124 -15.35 -4.03 2.50
N ALA A 125 -15.26 -5.35 2.30
CA ALA A 125 -14.33 -6.22 3.03
C ALA A 125 -12.87 -5.85 2.75
N ILE A 126 -12.53 -5.55 1.49
CA ILE A 126 -11.20 -5.08 1.09
C ILE A 126 -10.84 -3.76 1.79
N VAL A 127 -11.76 -2.79 1.76
CA VAL A 127 -11.54 -1.49 2.42
C VAL A 127 -11.35 -1.67 3.92
N GLU A 128 -12.14 -2.55 4.56
CA GLU A 128 -12.01 -2.86 5.98
C GLU A 128 -10.64 -3.46 6.31
N ARG A 129 -10.19 -4.42 5.52
CA ARG A 129 -8.86 -5.03 5.66
C ARG A 129 -7.75 -3.99 5.54
N TYR A 130 -7.78 -3.16 4.51
CA TYR A 130 -6.76 -2.12 4.32
C TYR A 130 -6.77 -1.06 5.43
N LYS A 131 -7.94 -0.71 5.97
CA LYS A 131 -8.04 0.17 7.14
C LYS A 131 -7.43 -0.47 8.38
N SER A 132 -7.73 -1.74 8.64
CA SER A 132 -7.19 -2.48 9.80
C SER A 132 -5.66 -2.66 9.74
N GLN A 133 -5.08 -2.64 8.53
CA GLN A 133 -3.65 -2.75 8.27
C GLN A 133 -2.92 -1.39 8.23
N ASP A 134 -3.60 -0.28 8.54
CA ASP A 134 -3.05 1.09 8.42
C ASP A 134 -2.43 1.37 7.04
N THR A 135 -3.07 0.86 5.97
CA THR A 135 -2.55 0.97 4.60
C THR A 135 -2.55 2.40 4.10
N TRP A 136 -3.58 3.19 4.44
CA TRP A 136 -3.71 4.57 4.01
C TRP A 136 -3.23 5.54 5.07
N LYS A 137 -2.32 6.42 4.67
CA LYS A 137 -1.78 7.46 5.53
C LYS A 137 -2.79 8.59 5.76
N THR A 138 -2.55 9.38 6.80
CA THR A 138 -3.31 10.59 7.09
C THR A 138 -2.81 11.81 6.32
N SER A 139 -1.64 11.72 5.71
CA SER A 139 -0.98 12.82 5.00
C SER A 139 -0.36 12.36 3.69
N THR A 140 -0.35 13.26 2.70
CA THR A 140 0.35 13.07 1.41
C THR A 140 1.87 13.26 1.51
N VAL A 141 2.41 13.54 2.69
CA VAL A 141 3.86 13.67 2.90
C VAL A 141 4.53 12.30 2.75
N PHE A 142 5.41 12.18 1.77
CA PHE A 142 6.26 11.02 1.61
C PHE A 142 7.53 11.22 2.45
N THR A 143 7.64 10.51 3.57
CA THR A 143 8.72 10.71 4.54
C THR A 143 10.05 10.13 4.08
N GLU A 144 11.15 10.72 4.53
CA GLU A 144 12.50 10.24 4.25
C GLU A 144 12.76 8.86 4.85
N ASP A 145 12.22 8.58 6.05
CA ASP A 145 12.35 7.26 6.68
C ASP A 145 11.72 6.15 5.83
N SER A 146 10.51 6.38 5.31
CA SER A 146 9.84 5.43 4.42
C SER A 146 10.61 5.22 3.11
N PHE A 147 11.17 6.28 2.56
CA PHE A 147 12.01 6.22 1.37
C PHE A 147 13.30 5.43 1.61
N ASN A 148 13.96 5.65 2.73
CA ASN A 148 15.19 4.95 3.09
C ASN A 148 14.91 3.47 3.37
N LEU A 149 13.82 3.13 4.08
CA LEU A 149 13.42 1.75 4.29
C LEU A 149 13.17 1.00 2.98
N LEU A 150 12.52 1.63 1.98
CA LEU A 150 12.38 1.04 0.66
C LEU A 150 13.73 0.76 0.00
N GLN A 151 14.67 1.71 0.06
CA GLN A 151 16.01 1.52 -0.50
C GLN A 151 16.78 0.40 0.20
N ASP A 152 16.65 0.27 1.51
CA ASP A 152 17.27 -0.81 2.29
C ASP A 152 16.72 -2.17 1.86
N ILE A 153 15.40 -2.29 1.69
CA ILE A 153 14.75 -3.51 1.21
C ILE A 153 15.24 -3.88 -0.19
N LEU A 154 15.26 -2.92 -1.12
CA LEU A 154 15.73 -3.14 -2.49
C LEU A 154 17.23 -3.48 -2.55
N THR A 155 18.03 -2.88 -1.67
CA THR A 155 19.47 -3.18 -1.57
C THR A 155 19.70 -4.61 -1.07
N GLN A 156 18.94 -5.04 -0.03
CA GLN A 156 19.01 -6.40 0.49
C GLN A 156 18.52 -7.45 -0.51
N ALA A 157 17.59 -7.07 -1.40
CA ALA A 157 17.11 -7.91 -2.49
C ALA A 157 18.08 -7.95 -3.70
N GLY A 158 19.14 -7.13 -3.69
CA GLY A 158 20.07 -7.02 -4.82
C GLY A 158 19.57 -6.19 -6.00
N GLU A 159 18.38 -5.57 -5.86
CA GLU A 159 17.73 -4.78 -6.92
C GLU A 159 18.26 -3.34 -6.99
N LEU A 160 18.78 -2.80 -5.89
CA LEU A 160 19.36 -1.46 -5.82
C LEU A 160 20.85 -1.54 -5.55
N LYS A 161 21.67 -1.14 -6.53
CA LYS A 161 23.13 -1.14 -6.40
C LYS A 161 23.68 -0.03 -5.50
N SER A 162 23.04 1.14 -5.52
CA SER A 162 23.47 2.30 -4.75
C SER A 162 22.26 3.16 -4.36
N PRO A 163 22.07 3.44 -3.07
CA PRO A 163 21.05 4.37 -2.61
C PRO A 163 21.21 5.76 -3.22
N VAL A 164 20.11 6.46 -3.39
CA VAL A 164 20.09 7.84 -3.89
C VAL A 164 19.59 8.78 -2.79
N PRO A 165 20.04 10.03 -2.73
CA PRO A 165 19.55 10.99 -1.75
C PRO A 165 18.04 11.22 -1.90
N TYR A 166 17.31 11.24 -0.79
CA TYR A 166 15.88 11.54 -0.74
C TYR A 166 15.52 12.83 -1.51
N SER A 167 16.24 13.91 -1.26
CA SER A 167 16.04 15.21 -1.91
C SER A 167 16.25 15.23 -3.42
N SER A 168 16.86 14.19 -3.99
CA SER A 168 17.05 14.08 -5.44
C SER A 168 15.79 13.59 -6.17
N LEU A 169 14.93 12.83 -5.49
CA LEU A 169 13.73 12.21 -6.06
C LEU A 169 12.41 12.71 -5.45
N VAL A 170 12.41 13.14 -4.20
CA VAL A 170 11.20 13.51 -3.47
C VAL A 170 11.16 15.03 -3.22
N THR A 171 9.97 15.61 -3.33
CA THR A 171 9.64 16.95 -2.84
C THR A 171 8.38 16.88 -2.01
N THR A 172 8.40 17.48 -0.82
CA THR A 172 7.26 17.59 0.08
C THR A 172 6.57 18.96 0.01
N GLU A 173 7.11 19.88 -0.80
CA GLU A 173 6.63 21.26 -0.88
C GLU A 173 5.12 21.40 -1.04
N PHE A 174 4.50 20.56 -1.87
CA PHE A 174 3.07 20.59 -2.15
C PHE A 174 2.25 19.87 -1.07
N SER A 175 2.81 18.80 -0.52
CA SER A 175 2.18 18.04 0.56
C SER A 175 2.11 18.83 1.87
N GLU A 176 3.16 19.57 2.19
CA GLU A 176 3.22 20.46 3.38
C GLU A 176 2.22 21.62 3.31
N LYS A 177 1.85 22.04 2.10
CA LYS A 177 0.84 23.07 1.86
C LYS A 177 -0.58 22.53 1.73
N ALA A 178 -0.74 21.21 1.65
CA ALA A 178 -2.06 20.60 1.53
C ALA A 178 -2.81 20.70 2.87
N PRO A 179 -4.08 21.17 2.88
CA PRO A 179 -4.84 21.26 4.11
C PRO A 179 -5.20 19.87 4.63
N VAL A 180 -4.72 19.50 5.80
CA VAL A 180 -5.09 18.27 6.50
C VAL A 180 -6.27 18.57 7.41
N SER A 181 -7.37 17.83 7.26
CA SER A 181 -8.50 17.92 8.18
C SER A 181 -8.16 17.19 9.48
N TYR A 182 -7.70 17.92 10.49
CA TYR A 182 -7.52 17.36 11.83
C TYR A 182 -8.88 17.11 12.48
N THR A 183 -9.44 15.94 12.35
CA THR A 183 -10.43 15.46 13.32
C THR A 183 -9.66 14.99 14.55
N HIS A 184 -9.76 15.77 15.64
CA HIS A 184 -9.25 15.37 16.94
C HIS A 184 -9.94 14.06 17.37
N LEU A 185 -9.31 12.92 17.14
CA LEU A 185 -9.54 11.72 17.93
C LEU A 185 -8.93 12.01 19.31
N THR A 186 -9.73 12.57 20.22
CA THR A 186 -9.40 12.59 21.63
C THR A 186 -9.27 11.13 22.08
N LEU A 187 -8.03 10.68 22.31
CA LEU A 187 -7.78 9.44 23.00
C LEU A 187 -8.54 9.44 24.32
N PRO A 188 -9.29 8.39 24.68
CA PRO A 188 -9.92 8.31 25.98
C PRO A 188 -8.81 8.33 27.03
N THR A 189 -8.76 9.38 27.85
CA THR A 189 -7.97 9.44 29.06
C THR A 189 -8.41 8.29 29.94
N LYS A 190 -7.52 7.32 30.14
CA LYS A 190 -7.74 6.28 31.18
C LYS A 190 -7.83 7.00 32.52
N ALA A 191 -9.00 6.92 33.16
CA ALA A 191 -9.20 7.18 34.57
C ALA A 191 -8.65 6.01 35.38
#